data_0425124ea467d156ee452f86b3864645
#
_entry.id   0425124ea467d156ee452f86b3864645
#
_cell.length_a   1.000
_cell.length_b   1.000
_cell.length_c   1.000
_cell.angle_alpha   90.00
_cell.angle_beta   90.00
_cell.angle_gamma   90.00
#
_symmetry.space_group_name_H-M   'P 1'
#
loop_
_entity.id
_entity.type
_entity.pdbx_description
1 polymer ?
#
loop_
_entity_poly.entity_id
_entity_poly.type
_entity_poly.pdbx_seq_one_letter_code
_entity_poly.pdbx_strand_id
1 'polypeptide(L)'
;MINTVVLVGRAGQDPEMRYFESGKVKTTFSIAVSRWSKNGETTDWFNIELWDKQAEVAGQYVKKGSLVALDGRLSIDKWAAQDGSNRERTIIRGSNLRLLGSKKDQG
;
A
#
# COMPACT_ATOMS: atom_id res chain seq x y z
N MET A 1 5.50 -22.95 2.15
CA MET A 1 4.32 -22.09 2.37
C MET A 1 4.36 -20.92 1.38
N ILE A 2 3.18 -20.48 0.95
CA ILE A 2 3.08 -19.40 -0.04
C ILE A 2 2.26 -18.27 0.57
N ASN A 3 2.77 -17.05 0.43
CA ASN A 3 2.07 -15.84 0.85
C ASN A 3 2.43 -14.75 -0.15
N THR A 4 1.62 -14.63 -1.19
CA THR A 4 1.85 -13.68 -2.28
C THR A 4 0.57 -12.97 -2.61
N VAL A 5 0.66 -11.64 -2.70
CA VAL A 5 -0.46 -10.78 -3.10
C VAL A 5 -0.01 -9.97 -4.29
N VAL A 6 -0.86 -9.89 -5.30
CA VAL A 6 -0.62 -9.05 -6.47
C VAL A 6 -1.83 -8.13 -6.62
N LEU A 7 -1.59 -6.83 -6.62
CA LEU A 7 -2.68 -5.85 -6.68
C LEU A 7 -2.39 -4.79 -7.74
N VAL A 8 -3.44 -4.35 -8.40
CA VAL A 8 -3.43 -3.18 -9.28
C VAL A 8 -4.54 -2.27 -8.80
N GLY A 9 -4.22 -1.03 -8.53
CA GLY A 9 -5.22 -0.08 -8.03
C GLY A 9 -4.69 1.33 -8.03
N ARG A 10 -5.49 2.26 -7.51
CA ARG A 10 -5.13 3.66 -7.45
C ARG A 10 -4.81 4.08 -6.03
N ALA A 11 -3.75 4.86 -5.88
CA ALA A 11 -3.37 5.39 -4.56
C ALA A 11 -4.46 6.31 -4.05
N GLY A 12 -4.85 6.09 -2.79
CA GLY A 12 -5.92 6.88 -2.17
C GLY A 12 -5.43 8.17 -1.55
N GLN A 13 -4.12 8.32 -1.42
CA GLN A 13 -3.51 9.50 -0.82
C GLN A 13 -2.06 9.59 -1.27
N ASP A 14 -1.46 10.75 -1.05
CA ASP A 14 -0.03 10.91 -1.26
C ASP A 14 0.69 10.04 -0.22
N PRO A 15 1.78 9.36 -0.64
CA PRO A 15 2.51 8.50 0.29
C PRO A 15 3.14 9.28 1.43
N GLU A 16 3.20 8.64 2.58
CA GLU A 16 3.88 9.16 3.76
C GLU A 16 5.21 8.44 3.91
N MET A 17 6.30 9.20 3.93
CA MET A 17 7.64 8.65 4.10
C MET A 17 8.11 8.86 5.53
N ARG A 18 8.79 7.84 6.05
CA ARG A 18 9.38 7.92 7.38
C ARG A 18 10.82 7.43 7.33
N TYR A 19 11.73 8.24 7.86
CA TYR A 19 13.15 7.91 7.95
C TYR A 19 13.49 7.51 9.37
N PHE A 20 14.27 6.44 9.51
CA PHE A 20 14.68 5.91 10.80
C PHE A 20 16.15 6.21 11.05
N GLU A 21 16.56 6.24 12.33
CA GLU A 21 17.94 6.49 12.69
C GLU A 21 18.90 5.46 12.10
N SER A 22 18.43 4.25 11.86
CA SER A 22 19.21 3.19 11.24
C SER A 22 19.56 3.47 9.78
N GLY A 23 19.00 4.52 9.18
CA GLY A 23 19.14 4.82 7.77
C GLY A 23 18.08 4.20 6.89
N LYS A 24 17.21 3.39 7.45
CA LYS A 24 16.11 2.80 6.69
C LYS A 24 15.01 3.82 6.44
N VAL A 25 14.29 3.62 5.36
CA VAL A 25 13.14 4.45 5.02
C VAL A 25 11.93 3.56 4.76
N LYS A 26 10.78 4.00 5.23
CA LYS A 26 9.50 3.32 5.02
C LYS A 26 8.53 4.29 4.36
N THR A 27 7.79 3.82 3.37
CA THR A 27 6.72 4.59 2.74
C THR A 27 5.42 3.82 2.88
N THR A 28 4.37 4.53 3.29
CA THR A 28 3.03 3.93 3.44
C THR A 28 2.01 4.73 2.66
N PHE A 29 1.06 4.02 2.09
CA PHE A 29 -0.11 4.60 1.44
C PHE A 29 -1.18 3.52 1.32
N SER A 30 -2.38 3.92 0.94
CA SER A 30 -3.45 2.97 0.66
C SER A 30 -3.72 2.91 -0.83
N ILE A 31 -4.20 1.76 -1.29
CA ILE A 31 -4.67 1.63 -2.66
C ILE A 31 -6.13 1.16 -2.68
N ALA A 32 -6.85 1.65 -3.67
CA ALA A 32 -8.22 1.28 -3.92
C ALA A 32 -8.24 0.28 -5.07
N VAL A 33 -8.83 -0.87 -4.82
CA VAL A 33 -8.99 -1.92 -5.83
C VAL A 33 -10.49 -2.17 -6.02
N SER A 34 -10.97 -1.96 -7.24
CA SER A 34 -12.39 -2.14 -7.54
C SER A 34 -12.69 -3.60 -7.83
N ARG A 35 -13.85 -4.05 -7.37
CA ARG A 35 -14.37 -5.37 -7.71
C ARG A 35 -15.87 -5.29 -7.92
N TRP A 36 -16.40 -6.23 -8.71
CA TRP A 36 -17.83 -6.33 -8.91
C TRP A 36 -18.45 -7.26 -7.87
N SER A 37 -19.61 -6.86 -7.37
CA SER A 37 -20.42 -7.67 -6.46
C SER A 37 -21.85 -7.70 -6.98
N LYS A 38 -22.71 -8.48 -6.31
CA LYS A 38 -24.14 -8.57 -6.68
C LYS A 38 -24.83 -7.20 -6.64
N ASN A 39 -24.34 -6.29 -5.82
CA ASN A 39 -24.93 -4.97 -5.64
C ASN A 39 -24.23 -3.88 -6.45
N GLY A 40 -23.38 -4.25 -7.40
CA GLY A 40 -22.63 -3.32 -8.22
C GLY A 40 -21.15 -3.31 -7.91
N GLU A 41 -20.48 -2.23 -8.27
CA GLU A 41 -19.06 -2.07 -8.04
C GLU A 41 -18.77 -1.72 -6.59
N THR A 42 -17.78 -2.40 -6.02
CA THR A 42 -17.32 -2.16 -4.65
C THR A 42 -15.83 -1.88 -4.69
N THR A 43 -15.36 -1.05 -3.79
CA THR A 43 -13.93 -0.73 -3.65
C THR A 43 -13.39 -1.33 -2.38
N ASP A 44 -12.32 -2.11 -2.51
CA ASP A 44 -11.57 -2.60 -1.35
C ASP A 44 -10.32 -1.74 -1.17
N TRP A 45 -10.00 -1.44 0.07
CA TRP A 45 -8.86 -0.60 0.42
C TRP A 45 -7.79 -1.44 1.10
N PHE A 46 -6.56 -1.29 0.63
CA PHE A 46 -5.42 -2.03 1.18
C PHE A 46 -4.35 -1.06 1.65
N ASN A 47 -3.81 -1.32 2.83
CA ASN A 47 -2.68 -0.56 3.37
C ASN A 47 -1.38 -1.16 2.84
N ILE A 48 -0.55 -0.32 2.25
CA ILE A 48 0.70 -0.73 1.60
C ILE A 48 1.88 -0.18 2.39
N GLU A 49 2.88 -1.01 2.58
CA GLU A 49 4.13 -0.64 3.23
C GLU A 49 5.29 -1.06 2.34
N LEU A 50 6.15 -0.11 2.04
CA LEU A 50 7.35 -0.34 1.23
C LEU A 50 8.56 0.10 2.02
N TRP A 51 9.70 -0.54 1.77
CA TRP A 51 10.95 -0.26 2.48
C TRP A 51 12.08 0.06 1.53
N ASP A 52 13.01 0.89 2.00
CA ASP A 52 14.29 1.22 1.37
C ASP A 52 14.12 1.72 -0.06
N LYS A 53 14.71 1.07 -1.05
CA LYS A 53 14.66 1.57 -2.43
C LYS A 53 13.24 1.70 -2.96
N GLN A 54 12.39 0.72 -2.69
CA GLN A 54 10.99 0.78 -3.13
C GLN A 54 10.24 1.90 -2.41
N ALA A 55 10.58 2.15 -1.14
CA ALA A 55 9.99 3.25 -0.39
C ALA A 55 10.37 4.60 -1.01
N GLU A 56 11.61 4.77 -1.41
CA GLU A 56 12.06 6.01 -2.06
C GLU A 56 11.38 6.23 -3.40
N VAL A 57 11.25 5.17 -4.20
CA VAL A 57 10.56 5.25 -5.49
C VAL A 57 9.10 5.66 -5.28
N ALA A 58 8.42 5.03 -4.33
CA ALA A 58 7.04 5.38 -4.05
C ALA A 58 6.90 6.82 -3.57
N GLY A 59 7.76 7.23 -2.65
CA GLY A 59 7.71 8.59 -2.12
C GLY A 59 7.96 9.65 -3.17
N GLN A 60 8.76 9.33 -4.18
CA GLN A 60 9.10 10.26 -5.25
C GLN A 60 8.03 10.33 -6.34
N TYR A 61 7.43 9.20 -6.71
CA TYR A 61 6.61 9.12 -7.91
C TYR A 61 5.13 8.85 -7.67
N VAL A 62 4.75 8.22 -6.56
CA VAL A 62 3.34 7.93 -6.29
C VAL A 62 2.66 9.18 -5.74
N LYS A 63 1.46 9.45 -6.23
CA LYS A 63 0.61 10.54 -5.76
C LYS A 63 -0.80 10.04 -5.66
N LYS A 64 -1.64 10.75 -4.92
CA LYS A 64 -3.07 10.44 -4.87
C LYS A 64 -3.61 10.29 -6.29
N GLY A 65 -4.27 9.16 -6.56
CA GLY A 65 -4.83 8.86 -7.87
C GLY A 65 -3.91 8.09 -8.80
N SER A 66 -2.63 7.96 -8.48
CA SER A 66 -1.69 7.20 -9.33
C SER A 66 -2.14 5.76 -9.48
N LEU A 67 -2.08 5.25 -10.71
CA LEU A 67 -2.34 3.83 -10.98
C LEU A 67 -1.05 3.06 -10.76
N VAL A 68 -1.09 2.10 -9.87
CA VAL A 68 0.09 1.32 -9.51
C VAL A 68 -0.22 -0.18 -9.51
N ALA A 69 0.79 -0.96 -9.78
CA ALA A 69 0.77 -2.40 -9.60
C ALA A 69 1.85 -2.77 -8.59
N LEU A 70 1.55 -3.69 -7.73
CA LEU A 70 2.55 -4.17 -6.78
C LEU A 70 2.33 -5.63 -6.46
N ASP A 71 3.39 -6.27 -6.04
CA ASP A 71 3.32 -7.58 -5.42
C ASP A 71 3.98 -7.51 -4.05
N GLY A 72 3.62 -8.44 -3.20
CA GLY A 72 4.17 -8.49 -1.87
C GLY A 72 3.55 -9.62 -1.07
N ARG A 73 3.60 -9.45 0.24
CA ARG A 73 3.09 -10.44 1.18
C ARG A 73 2.04 -9.80 2.08
N LEU A 74 1.05 -10.59 2.45
CA LEU A 74 0.06 -10.19 3.43
C LEU A 74 0.66 -10.35 4.82
N SER A 75 0.57 -9.31 5.63
CA SER A 75 1.06 -9.31 6.99
C SER A 75 -0.04 -8.80 7.91
N ILE A 76 -0.12 -9.36 9.10
CA ILE A 76 -1.09 -8.91 10.10
C ILE A 76 -0.31 -8.36 11.28
N ASP A 77 -0.43 -7.06 11.51
CA ASP A 77 0.15 -6.41 12.67
C ASP A 77 -0.85 -6.47 13.81
N LYS A 78 -0.38 -6.91 14.97
CA LYS A 78 -1.21 -7.04 16.17
C LYS A 78 -0.62 -6.19 17.28
N TRP A 79 -1.48 -5.51 18.03
CA TRP A 79 -1.02 -4.71 19.18
C TRP A 79 -2.12 -4.63 20.23
N ALA A 80 -1.72 -4.25 21.45
CA ALA A 80 -2.65 -3.96 22.53
C ALA A 80 -2.96 -2.46 22.50
N ALA A 81 -4.24 -2.13 22.43
CA ALA A 81 -4.67 -0.73 22.49
C ALA A 81 -4.65 -0.22 23.92
N GLN A 82 -4.73 1.10 24.08
CA GLN A 82 -4.70 1.73 25.40
C GLN A 82 -5.88 1.30 26.29
N ASP A 83 -7.00 0.92 25.68
CA ASP A 83 -8.17 0.44 26.40
C ASP A 83 -8.08 -1.02 26.82
N GLY A 84 -6.93 -1.66 26.58
CA GLY A 84 -6.69 -3.06 26.93
C GLY A 84 -7.16 -4.08 25.87
N SER A 85 -7.85 -3.62 24.84
CA SER A 85 -8.29 -4.54 23.78
C SER A 85 -7.14 -4.92 22.85
N ASN A 86 -7.24 -6.12 22.28
CA ASN A 86 -6.30 -6.57 21.25
C ASN A 86 -6.80 -6.07 19.90
N ARG A 87 -5.89 -5.49 19.13
CA ARG A 87 -6.20 -4.95 17.80
C ARG A 87 -5.30 -5.56 16.75
N GLU A 88 -5.78 -5.58 15.51
CA GLU A 88 -4.96 -6.05 14.40
C GLU A 88 -5.28 -5.25 13.15
N ARG A 89 -4.32 -5.20 12.26
CA ARG A 89 -4.45 -4.53 10.98
C ARG A 89 -3.72 -5.35 9.92
N THR A 90 -4.37 -5.52 8.78
CA THR A 90 -3.77 -6.19 7.63
C THR A 90 -2.95 -5.19 6.83
N ILE A 91 -1.72 -5.55 6.51
CA ILE A 91 -0.81 -4.72 5.74
C ILE A 91 -0.23 -5.56 4.61
N ILE A 92 -0.11 -4.97 3.43
CA ILE A 92 0.62 -5.58 2.33
C ILE A 92 2.05 -5.04 2.37
N ARG A 93 3.01 -5.91 2.63
CA ARG A 93 4.42 -5.55 2.59
C ARG A 93 4.91 -5.77 1.17
N GLY A 94 5.06 -4.67 0.44
CA GLY A 94 5.40 -4.72 -0.97
C GLY A 94 6.83 -5.13 -1.22
N SER A 95 7.01 -5.94 -2.25
CA SER A 95 8.34 -6.36 -2.72
C SER A 95 8.72 -5.61 -3.99
N ASN A 96 7.77 -5.45 -4.89
CA ASN A 96 7.99 -4.73 -6.15
C ASN A 96 6.84 -3.79 -6.44
N LEU A 97 7.18 -2.59 -6.87
CA LEU A 97 6.20 -1.57 -7.26
C LEU A 97 6.42 -1.21 -8.71
N ARG A 98 5.33 -1.11 -9.47
CA ARG A 98 5.33 -0.64 -10.86
C ARG A 98 4.36 0.51 -10.98
N LEU A 99 4.81 1.60 -11.57
CA LEU A 99 3.95 2.73 -11.90
C LEU A 99 3.35 2.47 -13.27
N LEU A 100 2.03 2.57 -13.34
CA LEU A 100 1.28 2.33 -14.57
C LEU A 100 0.62 3.62 -15.04
N GLY A 101 0.07 3.60 -16.24
CA GLY A 101 -0.65 4.73 -16.79
C GLY A 101 0.25 5.77 -17.41
N SER A 102 -0.37 6.77 -18.02
CA SER A 102 0.32 7.89 -18.65
C SER A 102 0.45 9.04 -17.66
N LYS A 103 1.17 10.11 -18.06
CA LYS A 103 1.26 11.33 -17.26
C LYS A 103 -0.12 11.90 -16.93
N LYS A 104 -1.11 11.69 -17.78
CA LYS A 104 -2.48 12.15 -17.56
C LYS A 104 -3.15 11.43 -16.40
N ASP A 105 -2.78 10.17 -16.17
CA ASP A 105 -3.36 9.36 -15.09
C ASP A 105 -2.71 9.61 -13.75
N GLN A 106 -1.54 10.21 -13.75
CA GLN A 106 -0.77 10.48 -12.53
C GLN A 106 -1.02 11.86 -11.96
N GLY A 107 -1.86 12.58 -12.59
CA GLY A 107 -2.28 13.89 -12.29
C GLY A 107 -2.18 14.79 -11.51
#